data_3838dc76198a9ec6ed90779a606c175b
#
_entry.id   3838dc76198a9ec6ed90779a606c175b
#
_cell.length_a   1.000
_cell.length_b   1.000
_cell.length_c   1.000
_cell.angle_alpha   90.00
_cell.angle_beta   90.00
_cell.angle_gamma   90.00
#
_symmetry.space_group_name_H-M   'P 1'
#
loop_
_entity.id
_entity.type
_entity.pdbx_description
1 polymer ?
#
loop_
_entity_poly.entity_id
_entity_poly.type
_entity_poly.pdbx_seq_one_letter_code
_entity_poly.pdbx_strand_id
1 'polypeptide(L)'
;MKGQLVQDKLVEYAYRQLSDEKAPTFHKLLFVHTEDTNAEVLRAAMLQKGFDLILVPSIGEAKRRIFEDKEIDLILCDLELPDGTAMELFHTLRRVAGMFQMKNPPVRLLPFFILTENNDLATEYEYRHEGVNDYITAPVNIPELIRQVLFFVE
;
A
#
# COMPACT_ATOMS: atom_id res chain seq x y z
N MET A 1 -22.15 1.56 -1.08
CA MET A 1 -21.34 2.78 -1.27
C MET A 1 -20.01 2.64 -0.53
N LYS A 2 -18.94 2.94 -1.20
CA LYS A 2 -17.64 2.87 -0.55
C LYS A 2 -17.46 4.03 0.41
N GLY A 3 -16.85 3.80 1.55
CA GLY A 3 -16.45 4.86 2.46
C GLY A 3 -15.27 5.64 1.91
N GLN A 4 -14.81 6.59 2.67
CA GLN A 4 -13.65 7.40 2.31
C GLN A 4 -12.36 6.75 2.80
N LEU A 5 -11.32 6.75 1.98
CA LEU A 5 -10.00 6.28 2.38
C LEU A 5 -9.28 7.31 3.26
N VAL A 6 -9.58 8.59 3.08
CA VAL A 6 -8.87 9.67 3.75
C VAL A 6 -9.89 10.53 4.51
N GLN A 7 -9.50 11.08 5.67
CA GLN A 7 -10.34 11.98 6.44
C GLN A 7 -10.70 13.23 5.64
N ASP A 8 -11.94 13.74 5.78
CA ASP A 8 -12.48 14.84 4.97
C ASP A 8 -11.58 16.07 4.89
N LYS A 9 -11.09 16.53 6.02
CA LYS A 9 -10.21 17.71 6.05
C LYS A 9 -8.90 17.49 5.29
N LEU A 10 -8.45 16.26 5.20
CA LEU A 10 -7.23 15.93 4.46
C LEU A 10 -7.52 15.80 2.98
N VAL A 11 -8.72 15.38 2.59
CA VAL A 11 -9.15 15.36 1.19
C VAL A 11 -9.09 16.78 0.63
N GLU A 12 -9.68 17.74 1.34
CA GLU A 12 -9.66 19.14 0.92
C GLU A 12 -8.23 19.67 0.82
N TYR A 13 -7.40 19.36 1.80
CA TYR A 13 -5.99 19.76 1.79
C TYR A 13 -5.26 19.18 0.57
N ALA A 14 -5.47 17.90 0.28
CA ALA A 14 -4.81 17.25 -0.85
C ALA A 14 -5.15 17.93 -2.18
N TYR A 15 -6.43 18.24 -2.39
CA TYR A 15 -6.85 18.93 -3.62
C TYR A 15 -6.23 20.31 -3.75
N ARG A 16 -6.11 21.04 -2.66
CA ARG A 16 -5.48 22.37 -2.68
C ARG A 16 -4.01 22.29 -3.04
N GLN A 17 -3.35 21.20 -2.69
CA GLN A 17 -1.91 21.05 -2.92
C GLN A 17 -1.57 20.49 -4.32
N LEU A 18 -2.55 20.06 -5.10
CA LEU A 18 -2.29 19.46 -6.41
C LEU A 18 -1.58 20.38 -7.38
N SER A 19 -1.80 21.68 -7.29
CA SER A 19 -1.16 22.67 -8.15
C SER A 19 0.17 23.17 -7.63
N ASP A 20 0.52 22.83 -6.41
CA ASP A 20 1.76 23.29 -5.79
C ASP A 20 2.95 22.49 -6.28
N GLU A 21 4.16 23.03 -6.04
CA GLU A 21 5.39 22.31 -6.34
C GLU A 21 5.46 21.02 -5.53
N LYS A 22 5.78 19.92 -6.21
CA LYS A 22 5.86 18.62 -5.56
C LYS A 22 7.06 18.54 -4.64
N ALA A 23 6.87 17.91 -3.47
CA ALA A 23 7.97 17.58 -2.58
C ALA A 23 8.90 16.56 -3.26
N PRO A 24 10.20 16.55 -2.94
CA PRO A 24 11.09 15.48 -3.41
C PRO A 24 10.57 14.11 -2.98
N THR A 25 10.64 13.13 -3.89
CA THR A 25 10.20 11.77 -3.61
C THR A 25 11.32 10.98 -2.96
N PHE A 26 11.11 10.51 -1.74
CA PHE A 26 12.10 9.73 -1.00
C PHE A 26 11.77 8.24 -0.96
N HIS A 27 10.48 7.88 -1.03
CA HIS A 27 10.03 6.51 -0.93
C HIS A 27 9.00 6.20 -2.01
N LYS A 28 9.06 4.97 -2.51
CA LYS A 28 8.13 4.47 -3.52
C LYS A 28 7.33 3.33 -2.92
N LEU A 29 6.01 3.48 -2.88
CA LEU A 29 5.10 2.48 -2.33
C LEU A 29 4.21 1.94 -3.44
N LEU A 30 3.95 0.63 -3.42
CA LEU A 30 3.00 0.03 -4.34
C LEU A 30 1.63 -0.01 -3.67
N PHE A 31 0.64 0.62 -4.30
CA PHE A 31 -0.73 0.67 -3.78
C PHE A 31 -1.64 -0.20 -4.65
N VAL A 32 -2.00 -1.37 -4.13
CA VAL A 32 -2.84 -2.34 -4.85
C VAL A 32 -4.29 -2.10 -4.45
N HIS A 33 -5.02 -1.42 -5.33
CA HIS A 33 -6.38 -0.95 -5.02
C HIS A 33 -7.11 -0.62 -6.31
N THR A 34 -8.43 -0.67 -6.28
CA THR A 34 -9.24 -0.21 -7.40
C THR A 34 -8.94 1.25 -7.69
N GLU A 35 -8.76 1.58 -8.96
CA GLU A 35 -8.51 2.94 -9.40
C GLU A 35 -9.79 3.76 -9.30
N ASP A 36 -9.88 4.64 -8.29
CA ASP A 36 -11.04 5.50 -8.06
C ASP A 36 -10.59 6.83 -7.46
N THR A 37 -11.55 7.74 -7.24
CA THR A 37 -11.27 9.07 -6.69
C THR A 37 -10.61 8.99 -5.31
N ASN A 38 -11.05 8.07 -4.46
CA ASN A 38 -10.48 7.91 -3.11
C ASN A 38 -9.01 7.51 -3.18
N ALA A 39 -8.67 6.58 -4.07
CA ALA A 39 -7.30 6.15 -4.27
C ALA A 39 -6.42 7.30 -4.78
N GLU A 40 -6.93 8.08 -5.72
CA GLU A 40 -6.20 9.25 -6.26
C GLU A 40 -5.98 10.32 -5.21
N VAL A 41 -6.95 10.56 -4.32
CA VAL A 41 -6.79 11.53 -3.23
C VAL A 41 -5.70 11.08 -2.26
N LEU A 42 -5.69 9.81 -1.90
CA LEU A 42 -4.63 9.27 -1.03
C LEU A 42 -3.27 9.41 -1.70
N ARG A 43 -3.18 9.06 -2.98
CA ARG A 43 -1.94 9.16 -3.74
C ARG A 43 -1.41 10.59 -3.76
N ALA A 44 -2.29 11.57 -4.04
CA ALA A 44 -1.92 12.97 -4.07
C ALA A 44 -1.43 13.47 -2.70
N ALA A 45 -2.14 13.11 -1.63
CA ALA A 45 -1.77 13.51 -0.28
C ALA A 45 -0.40 12.95 0.12
N MET A 46 -0.14 11.68 -0.19
CA MET A 46 1.13 11.04 0.13
C MET A 46 2.28 11.63 -0.69
N LEU A 47 2.02 11.94 -1.97
CA LEU A 47 3.05 12.53 -2.83
C LEU A 47 3.54 13.88 -2.30
N GLN A 48 2.64 14.69 -1.73
CA GLN A 48 3.00 15.96 -1.12
C GLN A 48 3.95 15.79 0.08
N LYS A 49 4.00 14.60 0.65
CA LYS A 49 4.86 14.28 1.80
C LYS A 49 6.09 13.47 1.39
N GLY A 50 6.36 13.32 0.10
CA GLY A 50 7.55 12.62 -0.38
C GLY A 50 7.36 11.13 -0.63
N PHE A 51 6.12 10.65 -0.66
CA PHE A 51 5.81 9.24 -0.89
C PHE A 51 5.09 9.07 -2.22
N ASP A 52 5.74 8.40 -3.16
CA ASP A 52 5.16 8.13 -4.47
C ASP A 52 4.39 6.81 -4.42
N LEU A 53 3.07 6.90 -4.45
CA LEU A 53 2.19 5.73 -4.48
C LEU A 53 1.94 5.33 -5.93
N ILE A 54 2.44 4.15 -6.31
CA ILE A 54 2.18 3.57 -7.63
C ILE A 54 0.93 2.72 -7.51
N LEU A 55 -0.15 3.19 -8.13
CA LEU A 55 -1.45 2.54 -8.06
C LEU A 55 -1.55 1.47 -9.13
N VAL A 56 -1.85 0.23 -8.71
CA VAL A 56 -2.13 -0.90 -9.61
C VAL A 56 -3.46 -1.54 -9.20
N PRO A 57 -4.32 -1.90 -10.19
CA PRO A 57 -5.70 -2.31 -9.87
C PRO A 57 -5.89 -3.80 -9.64
N SER A 58 -4.85 -4.62 -9.72
CA SER A 58 -5.00 -6.08 -9.67
C SER A 58 -3.78 -6.76 -9.06
N ILE A 59 -4.00 -7.98 -8.60
CA ILE A 59 -2.93 -8.85 -8.09
C ILE A 59 -1.90 -9.14 -9.18
N GLY A 60 -2.35 -9.44 -10.39
CA GLY A 60 -1.45 -9.72 -11.51
C GLY A 60 -0.53 -8.55 -11.83
N GLU A 61 -1.07 -7.34 -11.88
CA GLU A 61 -0.25 -6.16 -12.12
C GLU A 61 0.69 -5.85 -10.95
N ALA A 62 0.23 -6.11 -9.73
CA ALA A 62 1.09 -5.96 -8.55
C ALA A 62 2.30 -6.87 -8.63
N LYS A 63 2.09 -8.14 -8.95
CA LYS A 63 3.18 -9.11 -9.10
C LYS A 63 4.18 -8.66 -10.17
N ARG A 64 3.67 -8.27 -11.34
CA ARG A 64 4.52 -7.80 -12.43
C ARG A 64 5.36 -6.61 -12.00
N ARG A 65 4.72 -5.63 -11.35
CA ARG A 65 5.41 -4.41 -10.92
C ARG A 65 6.50 -4.69 -9.90
N ILE A 66 6.24 -5.59 -8.96
CA ILE A 66 7.21 -5.95 -7.92
C ILE A 66 8.44 -6.62 -8.53
N PHE A 67 8.25 -7.49 -9.52
CA PHE A 67 9.36 -8.14 -10.21
C PHE A 67 10.18 -7.16 -11.05
N GLU A 68 9.53 -6.20 -11.68
CA GLU A 68 10.20 -5.26 -12.60
C GLU A 68 10.84 -4.06 -11.89
N ASP A 69 10.21 -3.57 -10.83
CA ASP A 69 10.64 -2.34 -10.15
C ASP A 69 11.27 -2.66 -8.81
N LYS A 70 12.60 -2.59 -8.75
CA LYS A 70 13.36 -2.90 -7.55
C LYS A 70 13.45 -1.75 -6.55
N GLU A 71 12.83 -0.62 -6.86
CA GLU A 71 12.83 0.55 -5.99
C GLU A 71 11.63 0.63 -5.05
N ILE A 72 10.67 -0.29 -5.18
CA ILE A 72 9.51 -0.32 -4.29
C ILE A 72 9.97 -0.67 -2.88
N ASP A 73 9.55 0.15 -1.92
CA ASP A 73 9.95 0.02 -0.51
C ASP A 73 8.93 -0.69 0.36
N LEU A 74 7.64 -0.64 -0.03
CA LEU A 74 6.56 -1.16 0.80
C LEU A 74 5.31 -1.36 -0.07
N ILE A 75 4.46 -2.30 0.34
CA ILE A 75 3.20 -2.59 -0.35
C ILE A 75 2.02 -2.22 0.55
N LEU A 76 1.09 -1.43 0.01
CA LEU A 76 -0.23 -1.19 0.59
C LEU A 76 -1.24 -1.95 -0.27
N CYS A 77 -2.05 -2.80 0.32
CA CYS A 77 -2.96 -3.65 -0.46
C CYS A 77 -4.36 -3.69 0.14
N ASP A 78 -5.37 -3.50 -0.69
CA ASP A 78 -6.76 -3.75 -0.29
C ASP A 78 -6.98 -5.24 -0.10
N LEU A 79 -8.00 -5.62 0.66
CA LEU A 79 -8.30 -7.02 0.95
C LEU A 79 -8.69 -7.81 -0.28
N GLU A 80 -9.50 -7.22 -1.17
CA GLU A 80 -10.04 -7.90 -2.33
C GLU A 80 -9.80 -7.11 -3.59
N LEU A 81 -9.26 -7.78 -4.60
CA LEU A 81 -9.02 -7.25 -5.92
C LEU A 81 -9.82 -8.08 -6.91
N PRO A 82 -10.02 -7.60 -8.16
CA PRO A 82 -10.82 -8.35 -9.15
C PRO A 82 -10.32 -9.77 -9.41
N ASP A 83 -9.02 -10.01 -9.25
CA ASP A 83 -8.39 -11.29 -9.59
C ASP A 83 -7.83 -12.05 -8.39
N GLY A 84 -8.19 -11.67 -7.17
CA GLY A 84 -7.76 -12.39 -5.99
C GLY A 84 -7.80 -11.58 -4.71
N THR A 85 -7.15 -12.09 -3.67
CA THR A 85 -7.13 -11.48 -2.36
C THR A 85 -5.73 -11.01 -1.98
N ALA A 86 -5.68 -10.09 -1.02
CA ALA A 86 -4.39 -9.66 -0.46
C ALA A 86 -3.61 -10.84 0.13
N MET A 87 -4.30 -11.80 0.76
CA MET A 87 -3.66 -12.97 1.34
C MET A 87 -2.92 -13.80 0.29
N GLU A 88 -3.53 -13.96 -0.88
CA GLU A 88 -2.90 -14.69 -1.99
C GLU A 88 -1.63 -13.99 -2.46
N LEU A 89 -1.68 -12.66 -2.62
CA LEU A 89 -0.51 -11.88 -2.99
C LEU A 89 0.57 -11.99 -1.92
N PHE A 90 0.20 -11.81 -0.66
CA PHE A 90 1.11 -11.87 0.47
C PHE A 90 1.84 -13.21 0.53
N HIS A 91 1.11 -14.31 0.44
CA HIS A 91 1.70 -15.64 0.47
C HIS A 91 2.63 -15.90 -0.72
N THR A 92 2.23 -15.44 -1.91
CA THR A 92 3.07 -15.58 -3.10
C THR A 92 4.39 -14.84 -2.94
N LEU A 93 4.33 -13.59 -2.47
CA LEU A 93 5.53 -12.78 -2.29
C LEU A 93 6.46 -13.34 -1.23
N ARG A 94 5.91 -13.82 -0.13
CA ARG A 94 6.70 -14.43 0.93
C ARG A 94 7.38 -15.71 0.46
N ARG A 95 6.68 -16.53 -0.32
CA ARG A 95 7.25 -17.75 -0.88
C ARG A 95 8.41 -17.44 -1.82
N VAL A 96 8.23 -16.45 -2.70
CA VAL A 96 9.27 -16.08 -3.67
C VAL A 96 10.46 -15.43 -2.97
N ALA A 97 10.21 -14.51 -2.04
CA ALA A 97 11.27 -13.88 -1.25
C ALA A 97 11.99 -14.89 -0.36
N GLY A 98 11.27 -15.93 0.07
CA GLY A 98 11.83 -17.01 0.90
C GLY A 98 12.74 -17.97 0.16
N MET A 99 12.90 -17.82 -1.15
CA MET A 99 13.91 -18.55 -1.92
C MET A 99 15.32 -18.01 -1.60
N PHE A 100 15.60 -17.90 -0.32
CA PHE A 100 16.80 -17.26 0.21
C PHE A 100 18.08 -18.05 -0.06
N GLN A 101 17.96 -19.30 -0.46
CA GLN A 101 19.12 -20.11 -0.87
C GLN A 101 19.67 -19.66 -2.20
N MET A 102 18.89 -18.93 -2.98
CA MET A 102 19.37 -18.31 -4.21
C MET A 102 20.22 -17.10 -3.87
N LYS A 103 21.31 -16.93 -4.60
CA LYS A 103 22.25 -15.82 -4.36
C LYS A 103 21.58 -14.46 -4.57
N ASN A 104 20.68 -14.38 -5.54
CA ASN A 104 19.92 -13.17 -5.85
C ASN A 104 18.44 -13.55 -5.98
N PRO A 105 17.65 -13.51 -4.90
CA PRO A 105 16.24 -13.82 -5.01
C PRO A 105 15.55 -12.83 -5.93
N PRO A 106 14.55 -13.27 -6.73
CA PRO A 106 13.89 -12.40 -7.71
C PRO A 106 13.11 -11.25 -7.06
N VAL A 107 12.73 -11.38 -5.79
CA VAL A 107 11.95 -10.37 -5.07
C VAL A 107 12.51 -10.23 -3.66
N ARG A 108 12.67 -8.99 -3.20
CA ARG A 108 13.00 -8.71 -1.79
C ARG A 108 11.78 -9.00 -0.91
N LEU A 109 12.03 -9.30 0.36
CA LEU A 109 10.95 -9.33 1.34
C LEU A 109 10.57 -7.89 1.70
N LEU A 110 9.43 -7.44 1.20
CA LEU A 110 8.95 -6.08 1.42
C LEU A 110 7.94 -6.04 2.58
N PRO A 111 7.91 -4.95 3.36
CA PRO A 111 6.81 -4.74 4.28
C PRO A 111 5.48 -4.75 3.54
N PHE A 112 4.49 -5.40 4.13
CA PHE A 112 3.17 -5.59 3.51
C PHE A 112 2.10 -5.08 4.47
N PHE A 113 1.41 -4.02 4.08
CA PHE A 113 0.34 -3.39 4.85
C PHE A 113 -1.00 -3.66 4.17
N ILE A 114 -2.01 -3.95 4.96
CA ILE A 114 -3.39 -3.95 4.49
C ILE A 114 -3.96 -2.55 4.70
N LEU A 115 -4.65 -2.04 3.70
CA LEU A 115 -5.42 -0.79 3.78
C LEU A 115 -6.81 -1.07 3.24
N THR A 116 -7.82 -1.05 4.11
CA THR A 116 -9.16 -1.51 3.77
C THR A 116 -10.24 -0.70 4.46
N GLU A 117 -11.44 -0.73 3.89
CA GLU A 117 -12.64 -0.19 4.53
C GLU A 117 -13.30 -1.24 5.45
N ASN A 118 -12.90 -2.49 5.34
CA ASN A 118 -13.47 -3.58 6.14
C ASN A 118 -12.93 -3.51 7.57
N ASN A 119 -13.84 -3.35 8.54
CA ASN A 119 -13.51 -3.26 9.95
C ASN A 119 -13.79 -4.53 10.74
N ASP A 120 -13.93 -5.68 10.06
CA ASP A 120 -14.15 -6.96 10.72
C ASP A 120 -12.91 -7.39 11.50
N LEU A 121 -13.07 -7.55 12.81
CA LEU A 121 -11.94 -7.88 13.70
C LEU A 121 -11.42 -9.29 13.46
N ALA A 122 -12.26 -10.22 13.04
CA ALA A 122 -11.81 -11.58 12.73
C ALA A 122 -10.89 -11.58 11.50
N THR A 123 -11.24 -10.79 10.49
CA THR A 123 -10.40 -10.65 9.29
C THR A 123 -9.06 -10.01 9.64
N GLU A 124 -9.08 -8.95 10.44
CA GLU A 124 -7.85 -8.30 10.89
C GLU A 124 -6.96 -9.27 11.64
N TYR A 125 -7.53 -10.03 12.58
CA TYR A 125 -6.79 -11.03 13.35
C TYR A 125 -6.12 -12.05 12.43
N GLU A 126 -6.88 -12.56 11.45
CA GLU A 126 -6.37 -13.54 10.51
C GLU A 126 -5.15 -13.02 9.74
N TYR A 127 -5.24 -11.80 9.21
CA TYR A 127 -4.13 -11.20 8.46
C TYR A 127 -2.93 -10.91 9.35
N ARG A 128 -3.15 -10.38 10.54
CA ARG A 128 -2.06 -10.13 11.48
C ARG A 128 -1.39 -11.42 11.91
N HIS A 129 -2.18 -12.49 12.13
CA HIS A 129 -1.66 -13.79 12.50
C HIS A 129 -0.77 -14.38 11.39
N GLU A 130 -1.13 -14.15 10.13
CA GLU A 130 -0.32 -14.59 8.99
C GLU A 130 0.97 -13.79 8.82
N GLY A 131 1.07 -12.65 9.48
CA GLY A 131 2.32 -11.90 9.52
C GLY A 131 2.39 -10.66 8.67
N VAL A 132 1.26 -10.11 8.20
CA VAL A 132 1.30 -8.78 7.56
C VAL A 132 1.83 -7.76 8.56
N ASN A 133 2.59 -6.80 8.07
CA ASN A 133 3.31 -5.88 8.93
C ASN A 133 2.41 -4.85 9.62
N ASP A 134 1.31 -4.47 8.96
CA ASP A 134 0.30 -3.63 9.57
C ASP A 134 -1.04 -3.80 8.87
N TYR A 135 -2.11 -3.40 9.56
CA TYR A 135 -3.47 -3.51 9.07
C TYR A 135 -4.20 -2.21 9.41
N ILE A 136 -4.55 -1.44 8.39
CA ILE A 136 -5.08 -0.10 8.54
C ILE A 136 -6.51 -0.07 8.01
N THR A 137 -7.45 0.34 8.86
CA THR A 137 -8.85 0.50 8.48
C THR A 137 -9.12 1.97 8.15
N ALA A 138 -9.67 2.22 6.96
CA ALA A 138 -10.04 3.56 6.54
C ALA A 138 -11.15 4.13 7.44
N PRO A 139 -11.25 5.46 7.62
CA PRO A 139 -10.48 6.50 6.95
C PRO A 139 -9.07 6.66 7.49
N VAL A 140 -8.13 6.98 6.60
CA VAL A 140 -6.72 7.04 6.92
C VAL A 140 -6.35 8.43 7.45
N ASN A 141 -5.58 8.43 8.54
CA ASN A 141 -4.90 9.62 9.02
C ASN A 141 -3.52 9.66 8.36
N ILE A 142 -3.27 10.64 7.50
CA ILE A 142 -2.04 10.70 6.70
C ILE A 142 -0.77 10.78 7.55
N PRO A 143 -0.67 11.69 8.55
CA PRO A 143 0.54 11.72 9.39
C PRO A 143 0.81 10.40 10.10
N GLU A 144 -0.23 9.70 10.53
CA GLU A 144 -0.08 8.43 11.22
C GLU A 144 0.35 7.33 10.26
N LEU A 145 -0.23 7.29 9.06
CA LEU A 145 0.19 6.33 8.03
C LEU A 145 1.67 6.54 7.69
N ILE A 146 2.10 7.76 7.50
CA ILE A 146 3.49 8.09 7.22
C ILE A 146 4.41 7.58 8.33
N ARG A 147 4.04 7.80 9.59
CA ARG A 147 4.82 7.33 10.73
C ARG A 147 4.96 5.81 10.72
N GLN A 148 3.86 5.10 10.45
CA GLN A 148 3.87 3.64 10.36
C GLN A 148 4.75 3.15 9.21
N VAL A 149 4.63 3.79 8.04
CA VAL A 149 5.47 3.44 6.88
C VAL A 149 6.95 3.65 7.20
N LEU A 150 7.31 4.80 7.77
CA LEU A 150 8.71 5.11 8.08
C LEU A 150 9.31 4.13 9.07
N PHE A 151 8.53 3.60 9.97
CA PHE A 151 9.01 2.58 10.91
C PHE A 151 9.58 1.35 10.18
N PHE A 152 9.03 1.02 9.02
CA PHE A 152 9.44 -0.18 8.27
C PHE A 152 10.45 0.09 7.15
N VAL A 153 10.54 1.32 6.65
CA VAL A 153 11.38 1.61 5.47
C VAL A 153 12.63 2.44 5.79
N GLU A 154 12.72 2.92 7.00
CA GLU A 154 13.94 3.59 7.51
C GLU A 154 14.62 2.72 8.60
#